data_3b95c45a3b962449fd4bb7bf52f29723
#
_entry.id   3b95c45a3b962449fd4bb7bf52f29723
#
_cell.length_a   1.000
_cell.length_b   1.000
_cell.length_c   1.000
_cell.angle_alpha   90.00
_cell.angle_beta   90.00
_cell.angle_gamma   90.00
#
_symmetry.space_group_name_H-M   'P 1'
#
loop_
_entity.id
_entity.type
_entity.pdbx_description
1 polymer ?
#
loop_
_entity_poly.entity_id
_entity_poly.type
_entity_poly.pdbx_seq_one_letter_code
_entity_poly.pdbx_strand_id
1 'polypeptide(L)'
;MNFTEGEILYLNKPLHWTSFDVVKRIRVRILKRLSRKKLKVGHAGTLDPLATGVMIICTGKATKLIESFQYQTKEYIATIQLGATTPSYDLETEIDATYPYEHVTREGVENVLKQFIGSIQQIPPAYSACKIDGKRAYDLARKGQEVELKPKELVIDEIELIDYELPVIKIRVVCSKGTYIRALARDIGNALESGAHLTGLVRTRVGSIKLEDCIGVDAINELIDHAEITDEEALNEKKKN
;
A
#
# COMPACT_ATOMS: atom_id res chain seq x y z
N MET A 1 13.65 21.18 11.32
CA MET A 1 13.09 19.84 11.56
C MET A 1 13.72 19.19 12.78
N ASN A 2 12.93 18.51 13.59
CA ASN A 2 13.41 17.75 14.75
C ASN A 2 13.03 16.27 14.61
N PHE A 3 13.90 15.52 13.97
CA PHE A 3 13.65 14.10 13.67
C PHE A 3 13.62 13.20 14.90
N THR A 4 14.20 13.62 16.04
CA THR A 4 14.21 12.87 17.30
C THR A 4 12.91 13.06 18.06
N GLU A 5 12.43 14.30 18.19
CA GLU A 5 11.09 14.58 18.74
C GLU A 5 9.99 14.03 17.81
N GLY A 6 10.18 14.11 16.50
CA GLY A 6 9.37 13.40 15.53
C GLY A 6 8.82 14.27 14.42
N GLU A 7 9.10 13.85 13.21
CA GLU A 7 8.54 14.43 11.99
C GLU A 7 7.60 13.42 11.32
N ILE A 8 6.60 13.96 10.63
CA ILE A 8 5.69 13.19 9.78
C ILE A 8 5.93 13.65 8.35
N LEU A 9 6.33 12.70 7.48
CA LEU A 9 6.70 12.97 6.09
C LEU A 9 5.70 12.26 5.18
N TYR A 10 5.15 13.00 4.21
CA TYR A 10 4.20 12.50 3.22
C TYR A 10 4.94 12.27 1.90
N LEU A 11 4.94 11.03 1.44
CA LEU A 11 5.72 10.58 0.30
C LEU A 11 4.85 9.91 -0.74
N ASN A 12 5.18 10.15 -2.01
CA ASN A 12 4.72 9.32 -3.11
C ASN A 12 5.72 8.18 -3.29
N LYS A 13 5.31 6.95 -2.90
CA LYS A 13 6.15 5.76 -3.05
C LYS A 13 6.36 5.45 -4.53
N PRO A 14 7.60 5.34 -5.00
CA PRO A 14 7.86 4.99 -6.39
C PRO A 14 7.54 3.51 -6.66
N LEU A 15 7.28 3.20 -7.93
CA LEU A 15 7.08 1.85 -8.43
C LEU A 15 8.35 0.99 -8.20
N HIS A 16 8.19 -0.30 -7.99
CA HIS A 16 9.23 -1.32 -7.74
C HIS A 16 9.99 -1.17 -6.41
N TRP A 17 9.67 -0.19 -5.59
CA TRP A 17 10.22 -0.08 -4.25
C TRP A 17 9.30 -0.75 -3.23
N THR A 18 9.90 -1.49 -2.30
CA THR A 18 9.16 -1.91 -1.10
C THR A 18 8.97 -0.73 -0.16
N SER A 19 7.94 -0.79 0.69
CA SER A 19 7.77 0.21 1.77
C SER A 19 8.98 0.26 2.70
N PHE A 20 9.67 -0.87 2.88
CA PHE A 20 10.90 -0.94 3.69
C PHE A 20 12.08 -0.22 3.04
N ASP A 21 12.22 -0.27 1.71
CA ASP A 21 13.29 0.44 0.98
C ASP A 21 13.16 1.95 1.18
N VAL A 22 11.94 2.47 1.12
CA VAL A 22 11.66 3.89 1.40
C VAL A 22 12.08 4.26 2.83
N VAL A 23 11.63 3.49 3.83
CA VAL A 23 12.00 3.69 5.24
C VAL A 23 13.53 3.63 5.43
N LYS A 24 14.18 2.63 4.83
CA LYS A 24 15.63 2.46 4.92
C LYS A 24 16.37 3.65 4.31
N ARG A 25 15.96 4.09 3.12
CA ARG A 25 16.55 5.24 2.43
C ARG A 25 16.49 6.49 3.28
N ILE A 26 15.31 6.84 3.79
CA ILE A 26 15.08 8.03 4.61
C ILE A 26 15.85 7.93 5.92
N ARG A 27 15.78 6.80 6.61
CA ARG A 27 16.48 6.59 7.87
C ARG A 27 18.00 6.78 7.72
N VAL A 28 18.61 6.20 6.68
CA VAL A 28 20.05 6.33 6.43
C VAL A 28 20.42 7.80 6.18
N ARG A 29 19.59 8.52 5.39
CA ARG A 29 19.84 9.94 5.09
C ARG A 29 19.79 10.81 6.37
N ILE A 30 18.75 10.62 7.18
CA ILE A 30 18.61 11.37 8.45
C ILE A 30 19.76 11.04 9.40
N LEU A 31 20.11 9.76 9.58
CA LEU A 31 21.23 9.35 10.45
C LEU A 31 22.54 10.00 10.03
N LYS A 32 22.83 10.04 8.72
CA LYS A 32 24.00 10.71 8.16
C LYS A 32 23.97 12.22 8.45
N ARG A 33 22.81 12.87 8.25
CA ARG A 33 22.62 14.31 8.46
C ARG A 33 22.81 14.71 9.94
N LEU A 34 22.32 13.85 10.87
CA LEU A 34 22.41 14.07 12.31
C LEU A 34 23.72 13.58 12.94
N SER A 35 24.57 12.85 12.20
CA SER A 35 25.75 12.15 12.71
C SER A 35 25.40 11.15 13.83
N ARG A 36 24.23 10.50 13.77
CA ARG A 36 23.72 9.55 14.77
C ARG A 36 23.77 8.11 14.28
N LYS A 37 23.86 7.19 15.24
CA LYS A 37 23.87 5.73 14.96
C LYS A 37 22.48 5.10 14.99
N LYS A 38 21.50 5.73 15.65
CA LYS A 38 20.15 5.17 15.84
C LYS A 38 19.07 6.26 15.74
N LEU A 39 17.99 5.93 15.05
CA LEU A 39 16.75 6.71 15.00
C LEU A 39 15.60 5.75 14.69
N LYS A 40 14.47 5.92 15.38
CA LYS A 40 13.24 5.22 15.02
C LYS A 40 12.65 5.88 13.79
N VAL A 41 12.40 5.08 12.75
CA VAL A 41 11.69 5.50 11.54
C VAL A 41 10.79 4.35 11.12
N GLY A 42 9.53 4.65 10.85
CA GLY A 42 8.53 3.67 10.45
C GLY A 42 7.50 4.25 9.49
N HIS A 43 6.66 3.40 8.91
CA HIS A 43 5.59 3.80 7.98
C HIS A 43 4.21 3.39 8.47
N ALA A 44 3.19 4.13 8.06
CA ALA A 44 1.80 3.88 8.42
C ALA A 44 1.03 3.17 7.29
N GLY A 45 1.31 1.88 7.13
CA GLY A 45 0.62 1.03 6.14
C GLY A 45 1.48 0.69 4.93
N THR A 46 1.68 -0.60 4.74
CA THR A 46 2.47 -1.16 3.64
C THR A 46 1.79 -0.87 2.29
N LEU A 47 2.60 -0.55 1.29
CA LEU A 47 2.28 -0.65 -0.13
C LEU A 47 3.17 -1.72 -0.74
N ASP A 48 2.59 -2.54 -1.59
CA ASP A 48 3.32 -3.58 -2.35
C ASP A 48 4.33 -2.93 -3.33
N PRO A 49 5.35 -3.66 -3.81
CA PRO A 49 6.34 -3.11 -4.74
C PRO A 49 5.71 -2.54 -6.01
N LEU A 50 4.66 -3.19 -6.54
CA LEU A 50 3.95 -2.78 -7.75
C LEU A 50 2.89 -1.69 -7.51
N ALA A 51 2.71 -1.23 -6.26
CA ALA A 51 1.82 -0.12 -5.93
C ALA A 51 2.62 1.18 -5.73
N THR A 52 2.00 2.32 -6.04
CA THR A 52 2.52 3.67 -5.82
C THR A 52 1.60 4.49 -4.93
N GLY A 53 1.96 5.72 -4.64
CA GLY A 53 1.07 6.68 -3.99
C GLY A 53 1.41 6.97 -2.55
N VAL A 54 0.43 7.48 -1.82
CA VAL A 54 0.58 8.06 -0.48
C VAL A 54 1.21 7.08 0.50
N MET A 55 2.35 7.46 1.05
CA MET A 55 3.05 6.74 2.12
C MET A 55 3.44 7.72 3.23
N ILE A 56 2.99 7.45 4.44
CA ILE A 56 3.27 8.28 5.61
C ILE A 56 4.44 7.66 6.37
N ILE A 57 5.51 8.44 6.55
CA ILE A 57 6.68 8.07 7.33
C ILE A 57 6.71 8.89 8.61
N CYS A 58 6.94 8.23 9.73
CA CYS A 58 7.11 8.86 11.03
C CYS A 58 8.51 8.62 11.56
N THR A 59 9.11 9.66 12.18
CA THR A 59 10.43 9.59 12.80
C THR A 59 10.34 9.79 14.31
N GLY A 60 11.36 9.40 15.05
CA GLY A 60 11.47 9.65 16.48
C GLY A 60 10.23 9.29 17.29
N LYS A 61 9.77 10.21 18.13
CA LYS A 61 8.58 10.04 18.98
C LYS A 61 7.29 9.98 18.16
N ALA A 62 7.23 10.60 16.96
CA ALA A 62 6.06 10.54 16.08
C ALA A 62 5.76 9.11 15.58
N THR A 63 6.69 8.16 15.73
CA THR A 63 6.41 6.73 15.42
C THR A 63 5.26 6.15 16.25
N LYS A 64 4.91 6.77 17.39
CA LYS A 64 3.74 6.41 18.20
C LYS A 64 2.41 6.69 17.49
N LEU A 65 2.40 7.59 16.50
CA LEU A 65 1.21 7.95 15.71
C LEU A 65 0.95 6.99 14.54
N ILE A 66 1.87 6.07 14.26
CA ILE A 66 1.75 5.14 13.11
C ILE A 66 0.44 4.37 13.17
N GLU A 67 0.06 3.88 14.34
CA GLU A 67 -1.16 3.09 14.49
C GLU A 67 -2.41 3.91 14.18
N SER A 68 -2.50 5.16 14.62
CA SER A 68 -3.63 6.04 14.32
C SER A 68 -3.79 6.30 12.82
N PHE A 69 -2.69 6.51 12.09
CA PHE A 69 -2.72 6.62 10.63
C PHE A 69 -3.13 5.30 9.95
N GLN A 70 -2.74 4.15 10.51
CA GLN A 70 -3.14 2.87 9.97
C GLN A 70 -4.66 2.62 10.06
N TYR A 71 -5.34 3.18 11.05
CA TYR A 71 -6.79 3.04 11.20
C TYR A 71 -7.60 3.96 10.28
N GLN A 72 -6.98 4.97 9.70
CA GLN A 72 -7.68 5.88 8.79
C GLN A 72 -8.13 5.16 7.52
N THR A 73 -9.20 5.63 6.91
CA THR A 73 -9.71 5.20 5.61
C THR A 73 -8.67 5.45 4.52
N LYS A 74 -8.59 4.57 3.53
CA LYS A 74 -7.72 4.68 2.37
C LYS A 74 -8.54 4.77 1.10
N GLU A 75 -8.02 5.52 0.14
CA GLU A 75 -8.55 5.57 -1.21
C GLU A 75 -7.51 5.07 -2.19
N TYR A 76 -7.96 4.29 -3.16
CA TYR A 76 -7.13 3.71 -4.20
C TYR A 76 -7.76 3.91 -5.58
N ILE A 77 -6.90 4.08 -6.58
CA ILE A 77 -7.21 3.84 -7.98
C ILE A 77 -6.56 2.51 -8.35
N ALA A 78 -7.37 1.57 -8.78
CA ALA A 78 -6.94 0.22 -9.16
C ALA A 78 -7.22 -0.02 -10.64
N THR A 79 -6.20 -0.47 -11.37
CA THR A 79 -6.31 -0.95 -12.75
C THR A 79 -6.36 -2.48 -12.69
N ILE A 80 -7.41 -3.05 -13.22
CA ILE A 80 -7.73 -4.49 -13.15
C ILE A 80 -7.83 -5.03 -14.57
N GLN A 81 -7.11 -6.09 -14.85
CA GLN A 81 -7.24 -6.84 -16.10
C GLN A 81 -8.14 -8.05 -15.87
N LEU A 82 -9.19 -8.16 -16.69
CA LEU A 82 -10.09 -9.30 -16.79
C LEU A 82 -9.50 -10.33 -17.75
N GLY A 83 -10.03 -11.55 -17.73
CA GLY A 83 -9.67 -12.61 -18.65
C GLY A 83 -8.47 -13.46 -18.22
N ALA A 84 -7.82 -13.14 -17.09
CA ALA A 84 -6.68 -13.92 -16.60
C ALA A 84 -6.52 -13.80 -15.09
N THR A 85 -5.98 -14.84 -14.46
CA THR A 85 -5.61 -14.84 -13.05
C THR A 85 -4.10 -15.00 -12.86
N THR A 86 -3.61 -14.62 -11.68
CA THR A 86 -2.25 -14.89 -11.21
C THR A 86 -2.30 -15.34 -9.74
N PRO A 87 -1.38 -16.18 -9.27
CA PRO A 87 -1.36 -16.64 -7.87
C PRO A 87 -1.22 -15.50 -6.84
N SER A 88 -0.56 -14.38 -7.19
CA SER A 88 -0.40 -13.19 -6.35
C SER A 88 -1.56 -12.20 -6.47
N TYR A 89 -2.45 -12.39 -7.44
CA TYR A 89 -3.55 -11.49 -7.83
C TYR A 89 -3.05 -10.12 -8.35
N ASP A 90 -1.78 -10.07 -8.78
CA ASP A 90 -1.11 -8.94 -9.43
C ASP A 90 -0.03 -9.45 -10.40
N LEU A 91 0.85 -8.57 -10.88
CA LEU A 91 1.93 -8.90 -11.81
C LEU A 91 3.22 -9.40 -11.12
N GLU A 92 3.19 -9.75 -9.81
CA GLU A 92 4.35 -10.35 -9.12
C GLU A 92 4.59 -11.81 -9.60
N THR A 93 3.53 -12.50 -10.03
CA THR A 93 3.59 -13.87 -10.56
C THR A 93 3.01 -13.94 -11.96
N GLU A 94 3.43 -14.96 -12.72
CA GLU A 94 2.93 -15.25 -14.06
C GLU A 94 1.46 -15.64 -14.04
N ILE A 95 0.79 -15.50 -15.21
CA ILE A 95 -0.59 -15.94 -15.43
C ILE A 95 -0.67 -17.46 -15.22
N ASP A 96 -1.62 -17.91 -14.39
CA ASP A 96 -1.89 -19.31 -14.10
C ASP A 96 -3.15 -19.85 -14.80
N ALA A 97 -4.09 -18.99 -15.15
CA ALA A 97 -5.28 -19.37 -15.90
C ALA A 97 -5.85 -18.21 -16.74
N THR A 98 -6.54 -18.55 -17.82
CA THR A 98 -7.25 -17.60 -18.70
C THR A 98 -8.73 -17.92 -18.78
N TYR A 99 -9.55 -16.90 -18.96
CA TYR A 99 -11.00 -16.98 -18.96
C TYR A 99 -11.59 -16.10 -20.06
N PRO A 100 -12.77 -16.41 -20.61
CA PRO A 100 -13.50 -15.50 -21.48
C PRO A 100 -13.92 -14.24 -20.69
N TYR A 101 -13.91 -13.09 -21.34
CA TYR A 101 -14.32 -11.80 -20.75
C TYR A 101 -15.24 -10.99 -21.68
N GLU A 102 -15.48 -11.45 -22.90
CA GLU A 102 -16.26 -10.74 -23.92
C GLU A 102 -17.73 -10.57 -23.51
N HIS A 103 -18.22 -11.39 -22.59
CA HIS A 103 -19.57 -11.31 -22.04
C HIS A 103 -19.72 -10.20 -20.97
N VAL A 104 -18.60 -9.65 -20.47
CA VAL A 104 -18.63 -8.63 -19.43
C VAL A 104 -19.05 -7.29 -20.04
N THR A 105 -20.13 -6.71 -19.52
CA THR A 105 -20.62 -5.40 -19.93
C THR A 105 -20.31 -4.35 -18.88
N ARG A 106 -20.30 -3.05 -19.25
CA ARG A 106 -20.14 -1.93 -18.31
C ARG A 106 -21.19 -2.02 -17.19
N GLU A 107 -22.45 -2.21 -17.54
CA GLU A 107 -23.54 -2.36 -16.56
C GLU A 107 -23.34 -3.56 -15.64
N GLY A 108 -22.85 -4.69 -16.18
CA GLY A 108 -22.50 -5.87 -15.41
C GLY A 108 -21.43 -5.56 -14.36
N VAL A 109 -20.35 -4.85 -14.74
CA VAL A 109 -19.32 -4.40 -13.81
C VAL A 109 -19.91 -3.50 -12.74
N GLU A 110 -20.66 -2.46 -13.11
CA GLU A 110 -21.26 -1.51 -12.15
C GLU A 110 -22.19 -2.22 -11.15
N ASN A 111 -22.94 -3.22 -11.59
CA ASN A 111 -23.81 -4.02 -10.72
C ASN A 111 -23.01 -4.93 -9.78
N VAL A 112 -21.92 -5.53 -10.24
CA VAL A 112 -21.04 -6.33 -9.39
C VAL A 112 -20.34 -5.45 -8.35
N LEU A 113 -19.83 -4.27 -8.73
CA LEU A 113 -19.18 -3.36 -7.78
C LEU A 113 -20.08 -2.97 -6.63
N LYS A 114 -21.38 -2.74 -6.86
CA LYS A 114 -22.35 -2.42 -5.81
C LYS A 114 -22.45 -3.49 -4.72
N GLN A 115 -22.17 -4.76 -5.05
CA GLN A 115 -22.24 -5.88 -4.09
C GLN A 115 -21.11 -5.84 -3.06
N PHE A 116 -20.02 -5.11 -3.35
CA PHE A 116 -18.88 -4.96 -2.45
C PHE A 116 -18.99 -3.76 -1.50
N ILE A 117 -20.03 -2.90 -1.62
CA ILE A 117 -20.21 -1.76 -0.73
C ILE A 117 -20.72 -2.25 0.64
N GLY A 118 -20.12 -1.70 1.70
CA GLY A 118 -20.44 -2.04 3.10
C GLY A 118 -19.48 -3.07 3.69
N SER A 119 -20.00 -3.89 4.63
CA SER A 119 -19.22 -4.95 5.28
C SER A 119 -19.08 -6.16 4.37
N ILE A 120 -17.83 -6.57 4.11
CA ILE A 120 -17.51 -7.74 3.29
C ILE A 120 -16.60 -8.70 4.05
N GLN A 121 -16.68 -9.99 3.70
CA GLN A 121 -15.73 -11.01 4.15
C GLN A 121 -14.68 -11.21 3.06
N GLN A 122 -13.42 -10.83 3.33
CA GLN A 122 -12.34 -10.98 2.37
C GLN A 122 -11.29 -11.98 2.85
N ILE A 123 -10.95 -12.95 2.02
CA ILE A 123 -9.80 -13.84 2.25
C ILE A 123 -8.55 -13.11 1.74
N PRO A 124 -7.58 -12.79 2.63
CA PRO A 124 -6.33 -12.15 2.22
C PRO A 124 -5.57 -12.97 1.18
N PRO A 125 -4.73 -12.36 0.33
CA PRO A 125 -3.88 -13.14 -0.57
C PRO A 125 -2.82 -13.91 0.21
N ALA A 126 -2.41 -15.08 -0.29
CA ALA A 126 -1.30 -15.86 0.27
C ALA A 126 0.02 -15.06 0.27
N TYR A 127 0.23 -14.26 -0.78
CA TYR A 127 1.34 -13.30 -0.89
C TYR A 127 1.08 -12.04 -0.08
N SER A 128 0.93 -12.19 1.25
CA SER A 128 0.67 -11.06 2.15
C SER A 128 1.49 -11.10 3.43
N ALA A 129 1.51 -9.96 4.15
CA ALA A 129 2.17 -9.86 5.45
C ALA A 129 1.33 -10.47 6.61
N CYS A 130 0.18 -11.11 6.32
CA CYS A 130 -0.58 -11.84 7.32
C CYS A 130 0.29 -12.88 8.02
N LYS A 131 0.09 -13.04 9.33
CA LYS A 131 0.84 -14.04 10.10
C LYS A 131 -0.03 -15.26 10.34
N ILE A 132 0.58 -16.44 10.14
CA ILE A 132 0.04 -17.75 10.46
C ILE A 132 1.08 -18.40 11.36
N ASP A 133 0.72 -18.75 12.59
CA ASP A 133 1.62 -19.35 13.59
C ASP A 133 2.96 -18.61 13.73
N GLY A 134 2.89 -17.26 13.71
CA GLY A 134 4.05 -16.38 13.86
C GLY A 134 4.88 -16.16 12.58
N LYS A 135 4.66 -16.93 11.52
CA LYS A 135 5.32 -16.76 10.20
C LYS A 135 4.47 -15.92 9.27
N ARG A 136 5.09 -15.18 8.36
CA ARG A 136 4.36 -14.41 7.34
C ARG A 136 3.86 -15.34 6.24
N ALA A 137 2.61 -15.15 5.82
CA ALA A 137 1.98 -15.95 4.77
C ALA A 137 2.81 -15.91 3.46
N TYR A 138 3.32 -14.76 3.10
CA TYR A 138 4.18 -14.54 1.95
C TYR A 138 5.47 -15.41 1.97
N ASP A 139 6.10 -15.62 3.15
CA ASP A 139 7.30 -16.45 3.27
C ASP A 139 6.99 -17.95 3.06
N LEU A 140 5.76 -18.37 3.38
CA LEU A 140 5.27 -19.73 3.17
C LEU A 140 4.87 -19.94 1.71
N ALA A 141 4.14 -19.00 1.11
CA ALA A 141 3.71 -19.04 -0.28
C ALA A 141 4.88 -19.12 -1.27
N ARG A 142 5.95 -18.33 -1.04
CA ARG A 142 7.18 -18.41 -1.85
C ARG A 142 7.91 -19.74 -1.77
N LYS A 143 7.67 -20.52 -0.74
CA LYS A 143 8.20 -21.88 -0.57
C LYS A 143 7.28 -22.96 -1.16
N GLY A 144 6.21 -22.56 -1.86
CA GLY A 144 5.22 -23.47 -2.42
C GLY A 144 4.35 -24.17 -1.36
N GLN A 145 4.31 -23.65 -0.13
CA GLN A 145 3.46 -24.22 0.92
C GLN A 145 2.05 -23.66 0.79
N GLU A 146 1.05 -24.53 0.86
CA GLU A 146 -0.34 -24.10 0.94
C GLU A 146 -0.58 -23.29 2.21
N VAL A 147 -1.28 -22.17 2.05
CA VAL A 147 -1.55 -21.21 3.12
C VAL A 147 -3.05 -21.03 3.24
N GLU A 148 -3.63 -21.60 4.29
CA GLU A 148 -5.03 -21.38 4.59
C GLU A 148 -5.18 -20.08 5.41
N LEU A 149 -5.84 -19.08 4.82
CA LEU A 149 -6.09 -17.79 5.44
C LEU A 149 -7.58 -17.65 5.76
N LYS A 150 -7.85 -17.23 7.02
CA LYS A 150 -9.23 -16.98 7.46
C LYS A 150 -9.77 -15.69 6.86
N PRO A 151 -11.06 -15.67 6.46
CA PRO A 151 -11.72 -14.44 6.07
C PRO A 151 -11.61 -13.37 7.17
N LYS A 152 -11.53 -12.12 6.74
CA LYS A 152 -11.58 -10.93 7.62
C LYS A 152 -12.72 -10.05 7.22
N GLU A 153 -13.44 -9.55 8.20
CA GLU A 153 -14.45 -8.54 7.99
C GLU A 153 -13.79 -7.19 7.73
N LEU A 154 -14.16 -6.55 6.63
CA LEU A 154 -13.65 -5.29 6.15
C LEU A 154 -14.81 -4.43 5.66
N VAL A 155 -14.59 -3.12 5.57
CA VAL A 155 -15.61 -2.19 5.05
C VAL A 155 -15.09 -1.50 3.80
N ILE A 156 -15.89 -1.52 2.75
CA ILE A 156 -15.73 -0.68 1.57
C ILE A 156 -16.79 0.40 1.63
N ASP A 157 -16.35 1.64 1.85
CA ASP A 157 -17.23 2.80 1.98
C ASP A 157 -17.79 3.23 0.61
N GLU A 158 -16.89 3.23 -0.41
CA GLU A 158 -17.22 3.63 -1.77
C GLU A 158 -16.45 2.75 -2.76
N ILE A 159 -17.09 2.40 -3.86
CA ILE A 159 -16.46 1.77 -5.02
C ILE A 159 -17.19 2.21 -6.29
N GLU A 160 -16.44 2.64 -7.30
CA GLU A 160 -17.00 3.10 -8.56
C GLU A 160 -16.12 2.74 -9.75
N LEU A 161 -16.75 2.52 -10.89
CA LEU A 161 -16.08 2.30 -12.18
C LEU A 161 -15.73 3.67 -12.78
N ILE A 162 -14.43 3.95 -12.96
CA ILE A 162 -13.96 5.21 -13.55
C ILE A 162 -13.53 5.07 -15.01
N ASP A 163 -13.18 3.85 -15.44
CA ASP A 163 -12.82 3.57 -16.82
C ASP A 163 -13.18 2.13 -17.21
N TYR A 164 -13.58 1.92 -18.47
CA TYR A 164 -14.02 0.63 -18.98
C TYR A 164 -13.58 0.47 -20.44
N GLU A 165 -12.48 -0.25 -20.64
CA GLU A 165 -11.90 -0.62 -21.94
C GLU A 165 -11.46 -2.09 -21.89
N LEU A 166 -12.37 -3.02 -22.20
CA LEU A 166 -12.08 -4.45 -22.10
C LEU A 166 -10.79 -4.84 -22.84
N PRO A 167 -9.93 -5.68 -22.23
CA PRO A 167 -10.14 -6.41 -20.97
C PRO A 167 -9.77 -5.63 -19.71
N VAL A 168 -9.49 -4.35 -19.79
CA VAL A 168 -9.05 -3.52 -18.65
C VAL A 168 -10.18 -2.66 -18.12
N ILE A 169 -10.35 -2.67 -16.82
CA ILE A 169 -11.23 -1.74 -16.08
C ILE A 169 -10.42 -0.98 -15.04
N LYS A 170 -10.87 0.22 -14.73
CA LYS A 170 -10.28 1.04 -13.67
C LYS A 170 -11.33 1.44 -12.67
N ILE A 171 -11.06 1.21 -11.40
CA ILE A 171 -11.98 1.50 -10.31
C ILE A 171 -11.34 2.44 -9.28
N ARG A 172 -12.18 3.25 -8.63
CA ARG A 172 -11.85 3.98 -7.41
C ARG A 172 -12.47 3.23 -6.23
N VAL A 173 -11.71 3.04 -5.15
CA VAL A 173 -12.15 2.33 -3.95
C VAL A 173 -11.79 3.14 -2.71
N VAL A 174 -12.76 3.37 -1.83
CA VAL A 174 -12.56 3.92 -0.48
C VAL A 174 -12.85 2.81 0.52
N CYS A 175 -11.89 2.48 1.38
CA CYS A 175 -12.01 1.30 2.23
C CYS A 175 -11.28 1.43 3.57
N SER A 176 -11.65 0.55 4.50
CA SER A 176 -11.07 0.43 5.83
C SER A 176 -9.64 -0.13 5.82
N LYS A 177 -8.97 -0.03 6.96
CA LYS A 177 -7.68 -0.67 7.22
C LYS A 177 -7.73 -2.18 6.94
N GLY A 178 -6.71 -2.68 6.26
CA GLY A 178 -6.50 -4.12 6.06
C GLY A 178 -7.15 -4.68 4.80
N THR A 179 -7.85 -3.86 4.03
CA THR A 179 -8.38 -4.26 2.72
C THR A 179 -7.24 -4.49 1.73
N TYR A 180 -7.23 -5.66 1.11
CA TYR A 180 -6.30 -6.03 0.04
C TYR A 180 -6.97 -5.80 -1.31
N ILE A 181 -6.52 -4.76 -2.02
CA ILE A 181 -7.10 -4.42 -3.35
C ILE A 181 -6.82 -5.52 -4.37
N ARG A 182 -5.72 -6.27 -4.23
CA ARG A 182 -5.43 -7.48 -5.04
C ARG A 182 -6.51 -8.56 -4.85
N ALA A 183 -6.89 -8.82 -3.59
CA ALA A 183 -7.97 -9.77 -3.31
C ALA A 183 -9.33 -9.25 -3.80
N LEU A 184 -9.58 -7.95 -3.72
CA LEU A 184 -10.79 -7.35 -4.28
C LEU A 184 -10.85 -7.52 -5.81
N ALA A 185 -9.73 -7.34 -6.52
CA ALA A 185 -9.65 -7.60 -7.96
C ALA A 185 -10.00 -9.06 -8.30
N ARG A 186 -9.44 -10.03 -7.55
CA ARG A 186 -9.84 -11.46 -7.66
C ARG A 186 -11.33 -11.65 -7.44
N ASP A 187 -11.88 -11.08 -6.37
CA ASP A 187 -13.28 -11.28 -6.01
C ASP A 187 -14.24 -10.67 -7.05
N ILE A 188 -13.88 -9.50 -7.60
CA ILE A 188 -14.60 -8.87 -8.72
C ILE A 188 -14.53 -9.77 -9.96
N GLY A 189 -13.35 -10.27 -10.31
CA GLY A 189 -13.18 -11.17 -11.46
C GLY A 189 -13.98 -12.47 -11.32
N ASN A 190 -14.06 -13.03 -10.11
CA ASN A 190 -14.89 -14.19 -9.80
C ASN A 190 -16.38 -13.88 -9.98
N ALA A 191 -16.86 -12.73 -9.45
CA ALA A 191 -18.25 -12.32 -9.57
C ALA A 191 -18.68 -12.01 -11.02
N LEU A 192 -17.71 -11.63 -11.87
CA LEU A 192 -17.90 -11.42 -13.31
C LEU A 192 -17.70 -12.71 -14.14
N GLU A 193 -17.34 -13.82 -13.51
CA GLU A 193 -17.01 -15.09 -14.18
C GLU A 193 -15.92 -14.96 -15.25
N SER A 194 -15.02 -13.97 -15.09
CA SER A 194 -13.97 -13.64 -16.07
C SER A 194 -12.56 -13.89 -15.55
N GLY A 195 -12.40 -14.22 -14.25
CA GLY A 195 -11.09 -14.10 -13.60
C GLY A 195 -10.56 -12.67 -13.70
N ALA A 196 -9.68 -12.28 -12.78
CA ALA A 196 -9.03 -10.97 -12.85
C ALA A 196 -7.76 -10.94 -12.01
N HIS A 197 -6.88 -9.99 -12.32
CA HIS A 197 -5.73 -9.62 -11.51
C HIS A 197 -5.45 -8.12 -11.62
N LEU A 198 -4.74 -7.60 -10.63
CA LEU A 198 -4.38 -6.19 -10.56
C LEU A 198 -3.16 -5.91 -11.44
N THR A 199 -3.24 -4.92 -12.33
CA THR A 199 -2.13 -4.49 -13.19
C THR A 199 -1.56 -3.12 -12.79
N GLY A 200 -2.30 -2.37 -11.98
CA GLY A 200 -1.83 -1.09 -11.45
C GLY A 200 -2.57 -0.71 -10.16
N LEU A 201 -1.86 -0.08 -9.24
CA LEU A 201 -2.42 0.37 -7.98
C LEU A 201 -1.79 1.68 -7.52
N VAL A 202 -2.62 2.67 -7.28
CA VAL A 202 -2.20 3.96 -6.71
C VAL A 202 -3.01 4.22 -5.45
N ARG A 203 -2.35 4.37 -4.29
CA ARG A 203 -3.02 4.89 -3.09
C ARG A 203 -3.09 6.40 -3.17
N THR A 204 -4.25 6.94 -3.44
CA THR A 204 -4.48 8.38 -3.66
C THR A 204 -4.70 9.14 -2.37
N ARG A 205 -5.14 8.46 -1.27
CA ARG A 205 -5.43 9.13 -0.01
C ARG A 205 -5.29 8.19 1.20
N VAL A 206 -4.87 8.76 2.33
CA VAL A 206 -4.91 8.16 3.68
C VAL A 206 -5.50 9.18 4.64
N GLY A 207 -6.71 8.96 5.12
CA GLY A 207 -7.45 9.95 5.90
C GLY A 207 -7.65 11.23 5.11
N SER A 208 -7.13 12.35 5.62
CA SER A 208 -7.15 13.65 4.96
C SER A 208 -5.95 13.90 4.03
N ILE A 209 -4.91 13.07 4.10
CA ILE A 209 -3.66 13.25 3.34
C ILE A 209 -3.84 12.70 1.94
N LYS A 210 -3.69 13.54 0.94
CA LYS A 210 -3.86 13.21 -0.48
C LYS A 210 -2.52 13.06 -1.19
N LEU A 211 -2.53 12.47 -2.38
CA LEU A 211 -1.33 12.30 -3.20
C LEU A 211 -0.68 13.63 -3.58
N GLU A 212 -1.46 14.69 -3.75
CA GLU A 212 -0.98 16.05 -4.02
C GLU A 212 -0.18 16.66 -2.87
N ASP A 213 -0.38 16.19 -1.63
CA ASP A 213 0.37 16.60 -0.45
C ASP A 213 1.73 15.88 -0.34
N CYS A 214 1.98 14.91 -1.21
CA CYS A 214 3.13 14.02 -1.13
C CYS A 214 4.24 14.46 -2.08
N ILE A 215 5.48 14.35 -1.61
CA ILE A 215 6.67 14.58 -2.43
C ILE A 215 7.37 13.28 -2.79
N GLY A 216 8.12 13.28 -3.89
CA GLY A 216 8.92 12.13 -4.30
C GLY A 216 10.09 11.85 -3.35
N VAL A 217 10.64 10.62 -3.42
CA VAL A 217 11.76 10.20 -2.55
C VAL A 217 13.01 11.06 -2.75
N ASP A 218 13.27 11.54 -3.96
CA ASP A 218 14.43 12.41 -4.22
C ASP A 218 14.23 13.80 -3.63
N ALA A 219 13.05 14.39 -3.77
CA ALA A 219 12.72 15.67 -3.16
C ALA A 219 12.78 15.62 -1.63
N ILE A 220 12.40 14.49 -0.99
CA ILE A 220 12.56 14.33 0.46
C ILE A 220 14.03 14.25 0.88
N ASN A 221 14.90 13.66 0.04
CA ASN A 221 16.33 13.64 0.31
C ASN A 221 16.91 15.06 0.33
N GLU A 222 16.54 15.89 -0.65
CA GLU A 222 16.92 17.30 -0.72
C GLU A 222 16.39 18.08 0.49
N LEU A 223 15.11 17.85 0.85
CA LEU A 223 14.50 18.47 2.03
C LEU A 223 15.29 18.14 3.30
N ILE A 224 15.68 16.87 3.53
CA ILE A 224 16.45 16.44 4.68
C ILE A 224 17.85 17.09 4.71
N ASP A 225 18.50 17.20 3.55
CA ASP A 225 19.84 17.75 3.46
C ASP A 225 19.89 19.26 3.75
N HIS A 226 18.87 19.99 3.31
CA HIS A 226 18.81 21.45 3.44
C HIS A 226 17.99 21.93 4.64
N ALA A 227 17.30 20.99 5.34
CA ALA A 227 16.51 21.36 6.52
C ALA A 227 17.36 22.02 7.61
N GLU A 228 16.82 23.09 8.21
CA GLU A 228 17.32 23.60 9.48
C GLU A 228 17.01 22.55 10.58
N ILE A 229 18.07 22.05 11.21
CA ILE A 229 17.96 21.02 12.25
C ILE A 229 17.86 21.69 13.60
N THR A 230 16.71 21.50 14.26
CA THR A 230 16.42 22.00 15.62
C THR A 230 16.52 20.89 16.68
N ASP A 231 17.20 19.78 16.39
CA ASP A 231 17.43 18.65 17.28
C ASP A 231 18.54 19.02 18.27
N GLU A 232 18.18 19.45 19.49
CA GLU A 232 19.12 19.92 20.52
C GLU A 232 20.14 18.86 20.91
N GLU A 233 19.76 17.56 20.92
CA GLU A 233 20.70 16.49 21.23
C GLU A 233 21.73 16.31 20.11
N ALA A 234 21.34 16.45 18.85
CA ALA A 234 22.25 16.38 17.71
C ALA A 234 23.21 17.59 17.66
N LEU A 235 22.75 18.77 18.08
CA LEU A 235 23.56 19.98 18.16
C LEU A 235 24.62 19.90 19.29
N ASN A 236 24.28 19.26 20.40
CA ASN A 236 25.18 19.09 21.54
C ASN A 236 26.27 18.03 21.28
N GLU A 237 25.99 16.97 20.52
CA GLU A 237 27.01 15.97 20.12
C GLU A 237 28.02 16.55 19.15
N LYS A 238 27.62 17.46 18.24
CA LYS A 238 28.55 18.16 17.32
C LYS A 238 29.47 19.15 17.99
N LYS A 239 29.12 19.66 19.20
CA LYS A 239 29.97 20.58 19.99
C LYS A 239 30.99 19.85 20.86
N LYS A 240 30.90 18.51 20.99
CA LYS A 240 31.81 17.67 21.79
C LYS A 240 32.90 16.96 20.96
N ASN A 241 32.83 17.06 19.64
CA ASN A 241 33.84 16.56 18.68
C ASN A 241 34.51 17.74 17.96
#